data_9d568c64c812ba6487debd3a53612e46
#
_entry.id   9d568c64c812ba6487debd3a53612e46
#
_cell.length_a   1.000
_cell.length_b   1.000
_cell.length_c   1.000
_cell.angle_alpha   90.00
_cell.angle_beta   90.00
_cell.angle_gamma   90.00
#
_symmetry.space_group_name_H-M   'P 1'
#
loop_
_entity.id
_entity.type
_entity.pdbx_description
1 polymer ?
#
loop_
_entity_poly.entity_id
_entity_poly.type
_entity_poly.pdbx_seq_one_letter_code
_entity_poly.pdbx_strand_id
1 'polypeptide(L)'
;MNNSSKHLATIRRVGWLPMMTLTALVAGHSSLSEAGATFKIDDTKWVSVGAGLRTSFSSVEDHNGRPGEPKWSTDFALNNLRLYMNGQLHKYIKFTFNTECSNCGDGGDIRILDGIAQFEVNPYANLWLGRQLVPEGRIEMNGPFYSATYEPFKTPFEASDSTIQNVLPGPDAGTFGRDEGVNFWGAALDGHLKYVFGIFEGLKRSNYSGPGKTANADGNLMYATRIAYNILNTESAPGYYTGGTAYGADGDVLTIAGFAQYQEDGAGSYEKAGDVLMAGGDLKFEKVMPDKGVLTVNTEYKNFGIDYHNGAPGLGSSTNNFLVGGGGGGLMNPFQGDSIISNLLYLIPQKVWIGQFQPYVMYTQVMTRQGFTSAQDQSEYEAGVNYIIDGHNARVSLLWQGGDLSGGGGIWNPAANGDFVNAIKLGVQLQI
;
A
#
# COMPACT_ATOMS: atom_id res chain seq x y z
N MET A 1 -41.35 -24.23 -75.15
CA MET A 1 -40.07 -24.55 -75.82
C MET A 1 -38.98 -23.96 -74.90
N ASN A 2 -38.36 -24.87 -74.20
CA ASN A 2 -36.91 -25.02 -74.00
C ASN A 2 -36.11 -23.77 -73.53
N ASN A 3 -35.28 -23.80 -72.61
CA ASN A 3 -34.42 -24.83 -72.02
C ASN A 3 -33.86 -24.38 -70.69
N SER A 4 -33.69 -25.33 -69.81
CA SER A 4 -32.99 -25.24 -68.52
C SER A 4 -31.49 -25.09 -68.68
N SER A 5 -30.83 -24.38 -67.79
CA SER A 5 -29.44 -24.69 -67.47
C SER A 5 -29.20 -24.45 -65.98
N LYS A 6 -28.83 -25.55 -65.34
CA LYS A 6 -28.41 -25.64 -63.91
C LYS A 6 -27.02 -25.04 -63.72
N HIS A 7 -26.82 -24.16 -62.77
CA HIS A 7 -25.51 -23.88 -62.27
C HIS A 7 -25.39 -24.46 -60.84
N LEU A 8 -24.56 -25.48 -60.72
CA LEU A 8 -24.08 -26.00 -59.43
C LEU A 8 -23.16 -24.97 -58.75
N ALA A 9 -23.54 -24.55 -57.55
CA ALA A 9 -22.67 -23.77 -56.71
C ALA A 9 -21.85 -24.74 -55.83
N THR A 10 -20.53 -24.68 -55.96
CA THR A 10 -19.54 -25.44 -55.18
C THR A 10 -19.46 -24.84 -53.81
N ILE A 11 -19.89 -25.59 -52.80
CA ILE A 11 -19.72 -25.23 -51.38
C ILE A 11 -18.26 -25.49 -51.00
N ARG A 12 -17.49 -24.42 -50.78
CA ARG A 12 -16.16 -24.50 -50.15
C ARG A 12 -16.33 -24.89 -48.69
N ARG A 13 -15.73 -26.02 -48.30
CA ARG A 13 -15.58 -26.44 -46.91
C ARG A 13 -14.71 -25.42 -46.18
N VAL A 14 -15.29 -24.72 -45.21
CA VAL A 14 -14.57 -23.95 -44.21
C VAL A 14 -13.97 -24.95 -43.23
N GLY A 15 -12.64 -24.98 -43.16
CA GLY A 15 -11.91 -25.84 -42.22
C GLY A 15 -12.21 -25.48 -40.77
N TRP A 16 -12.51 -26.47 -39.99
CA TRP A 16 -12.63 -26.36 -38.55
C TRP A 16 -11.26 -26.08 -37.95
N LEU A 17 -11.10 -24.94 -37.29
CA LEU A 17 -10.01 -24.69 -36.35
C LEU A 17 -10.22 -25.61 -35.14
N PRO A 18 -9.19 -26.25 -34.63
CA PRO A 18 -9.29 -27.02 -33.41
C PRO A 18 -9.52 -26.06 -32.21
N MET A 19 -10.62 -26.28 -31.53
CA MET A 19 -10.98 -25.67 -30.29
C MET A 19 -9.96 -26.17 -29.23
N MET A 20 -9.01 -25.30 -28.87
CA MET A 20 -8.09 -25.59 -27.73
C MET A 20 -8.92 -25.67 -26.46
N THR A 21 -9.06 -26.86 -25.92
CA THR A 21 -9.59 -27.09 -24.58
C THR A 21 -8.59 -26.61 -23.56
N LEU A 22 -8.92 -25.50 -22.89
CA LEU A 22 -8.16 -24.95 -21.79
C LEU A 22 -8.40 -25.82 -20.55
N THR A 23 -7.47 -26.73 -20.26
CA THR A 23 -7.54 -27.54 -19.02
C THR A 23 -6.84 -26.75 -17.91
N ALA A 24 -7.60 -26.16 -17.00
CA ALA A 24 -7.07 -25.55 -15.78
C ALA A 24 -6.64 -26.69 -14.82
N LEU A 25 -5.36 -26.90 -14.67
CA LEU A 25 -4.80 -27.74 -13.60
C LEU A 25 -4.63 -26.86 -12.35
N VAL A 26 -5.51 -27.04 -11.39
CA VAL A 26 -5.33 -26.50 -10.04
C VAL A 26 -4.34 -27.40 -9.30
N ALA A 27 -3.08 -27.04 -9.26
CA ALA A 27 -2.09 -27.65 -8.38
C ALA A 27 -2.11 -26.88 -7.06
N GLY A 28 -2.66 -27.49 -6.02
CA GLY A 28 -2.65 -26.95 -4.68
C GLY A 28 -1.23 -26.93 -4.10
N HIS A 29 -0.67 -25.75 -4.02
CA HIS A 29 0.42 -25.41 -3.11
C HIS A 29 -0.03 -24.17 -2.37
N SER A 30 -0.07 -24.24 -1.05
CA SER A 30 -0.31 -23.11 -0.17
C SER A 30 0.91 -22.19 -0.12
N SER A 31 1.11 -21.43 -1.17
CA SER A 31 1.82 -20.16 -1.15
C SER A 31 0.78 -19.07 -0.99
N LEU A 32 1.09 -17.97 -0.33
CA LEU A 32 0.28 -16.76 -0.38
C LEU A 32 -0.13 -16.58 -1.84
N SER A 33 -1.41 -16.77 -2.10
CA SER A 33 -1.99 -16.95 -3.42
C SER A 33 -1.51 -15.84 -4.34
N GLU A 34 -0.76 -16.19 -5.39
CA GLU A 34 -0.81 -15.40 -6.61
C GLU A 34 -2.27 -15.47 -7.06
N ALA A 35 -3.05 -14.48 -6.62
CA ALA A 35 -4.45 -14.41 -6.96
C ALA A 35 -4.55 -14.28 -8.48
N GLY A 36 -5.35 -15.15 -9.11
CA GLY A 36 -5.65 -15.03 -10.53
C GLY A 36 -5.46 -16.29 -11.36
N ALA A 37 -5.95 -16.21 -12.62
CA ALA A 37 -5.78 -17.27 -13.60
C ALA A 37 -4.37 -17.24 -14.20
N THR A 38 -3.69 -18.38 -14.20
CA THR A 38 -2.36 -18.51 -14.82
C THR A 38 -2.45 -19.22 -16.16
N PHE A 39 -1.97 -18.55 -17.22
CA PHE A 39 -1.87 -19.07 -18.57
C PHE A 39 -0.43 -19.48 -18.85
N LYS A 40 -0.17 -20.78 -18.93
CA LYS A 40 1.16 -21.33 -19.29
C LYS A 40 1.32 -21.34 -20.79
N ILE A 41 2.45 -20.77 -21.28
CA ILE A 41 2.85 -20.79 -22.68
C ILE A 41 3.78 -21.97 -22.92
N ASP A 42 4.76 -22.16 -22.02
CA ASP A 42 5.66 -23.33 -21.95
C ASP A 42 6.10 -23.56 -20.49
N ASP A 43 7.06 -24.46 -20.23
CA ASP A 43 7.52 -24.79 -18.88
C ASP A 43 8.19 -23.63 -18.15
N THR A 44 8.61 -22.59 -18.88
CA THR A 44 9.32 -21.42 -18.32
C THR A 44 8.56 -20.11 -18.48
N LYS A 45 7.57 -20.08 -19.39
CA LYS A 45 6.82 -18.87 -19.71
C LYS A 45 5.36 -18.98 -19.32
N TRP A 46 4.91 -18.02 -18.58
CA TRP A 46 3.52 -17.92 -18.13
C TRP A 46 3.10 -16.47 -17.90
N VAL A 47 1.82 -16.22 -17.90
CA VAL A 47 1.19 -14.97 -17.48
C VAL A 47 0.06 -15.29 -16.52
N SER A 48 -0.04 -14.58 -15.41
CA SER A 48 -1.19 -14.62 -14.51
C SER A 48 -1.93 -13.27 -14.54
N VAL A 49 -3.26 -13.33 -14.39
CA VAL A 49 -4.12 -12.15 -14.33
C VAL A 49 -5.07 -12.30 -13.15
N GLY A 50 -5.16 -11.28 -12.33
CA GLY A 50 -6.05 -11.22 -11.18
C GLY A 50 -6.70 -9.86 -11.04
N ALA A 51 -7.61 -9.74 -10.09
CA ALA A 51 -8.29 -8.50 -9.77
C ALA A 51 -8.53 -8.37 -8.26
N GLY A 52 -8.58 -7.13 -7.77
CA GLY A 52 -8.89 -6.83 -6.39
C GLY A 52 -9.91 -5.69 -6.29
N LEU A 53 -10.86 -5.84 -5.37
CA LEU A 53 -11.91 -4.88 -5.07
C LEU A 53 -11.98 -4.65 -3.56
N ARG A 54 -12.01 -3.38 -3.14
CA ARG A 54 -12.38 -2.98 -1.78
C ARG A 54 -13.45 -1.90 -1.84
N THR A 55 -14.54 -2.12 -1.12
CA THR A 55 -15.67 -1.19 -1.04
C THR A 55 -16.13 -1.08 0.40
N SER A 56 -16.69 0.06 0.78
CA SER A 56 -17.17 0.27 2.14
C SER A 56 -18.43 1.11 2.19
N PHE A 57 -19.18 0.91 3.28
CA PHE A 57 -20.15 1.85 3.81
C PHE A 57 -19.58 2.44 5.09
N SER A 58 -19.65 3.76 5.25
CA SER A 58 -19.20 4.45 6.46
C SER A 58 -20.28 5.38 6.99
N SER A 59 -20.30 5.57 8.29
CA SER A 59 -21.07 6.59 8.98
C SER A 59 -20.12 7.31 9.93
N VAL A 60 -19.94 8.61 9.72
CA VAL A 60 -18.95 9.44 10.40
C VAL A 60 -19.66 10.56 11.14
N GLU A 61 -19.26 10.83 12.36
CA GLU A 61 -19.68 11.99 13.14
C GLU A 61 -19.07 13.24 12.48
N ASP A 62 -19.93 14.02 11.80
CA ASP A 62 -19.50 15.08 10.90
C ASP A 62 -19.49 16.43 11.63
N HIS A 63 -18.36 17.12 11.55
CA HIS A 63 -18.20 18.48 12.01
C HIS A 63 -18.72 19.53 11.03
N ASN A 64 -18.94 19.16 9.77
CA ASN A 64 -19.42 20.05 8.72
C ASN A 64 -20.95 20.22 8.70
N GLY A 65 -21.63 19.70 9.71
CA GLY A 65 -23.05 19.94 9.93
C GLY A 65 -23.35 21.42 10.17
N ARG A 66 -24.66 21.80 10.21
CA ARG A 66 -25.05 23.13 10.62
C ARG A 66 -24.50 23.43 12.02
N PRO A 67 -23.95 24.64 12.27
CA PRO A 67 -23.38 24.97 13.56
C PRO A 67 -24.32 24.62 14.73
N GLY A 68 -23.81 23.84 15.69
CA GLY A 68 -24.50 23.43 16.90
C GLY A 68 -25.27 22.09 16.87
N GLU A 69 -25.22 21.34 15.77
CA GLU A 69 -25.83 20.02 15.70
C GLU A 69 -24.78 18.97 15.23
N PRO A 70 -24.39 18.00 16.09
CA PRO A 70 -23.59 16.86 15.63
C PRO A 70 -24.44 16.04 14.64
N LYS A 71 -23.96 15.93 13.42
CA LYS A 71 -24.60 15.11 12.37
C LYS A 71 -23.70 13.97 11.99
N TRP A 72 -24.31 12.81 11.87
CA TRP A 72 -23.67 11.66 11.23
C TRP A 72 -23.86 11.79 9.71
N SER A 73 -22.77 11.79 8.98
CA SER A 73 -22.78 11.66 7.53
C SER A 73 -22.55 10.20 7.14
N THR A 74 -23.17 9.77 6.07
CA THR A 74 -23.08 8.40 5.57
C THR A 74 -22.61 8.41 4.13
N ASP A 75 -21.73 7.45 3.78
CA ASP A 75 -21.15 7.35 2.46
C ASP A 75 -20.92 5.90 2.03
N PHE A 76 -21.02 5.65 0.72
CA PHE A 76 -20.57 4.41 0.08
C PHE A 76 -19.36 4.72 -0.78
N ALA A 77 -18.26 4.02 -0.55
CA ALA A 77 -17.03 4.24 -1.29
C ALA A 77 -16.55 2.99 -2.01
N LEU A 78 -16.06 3.16 -3.22
CA LEU A 78 -15.21 2.19 -3.92
C LEU A 78 -13.76 2.55 -3.59
N ASN A 79 -13.23 1.95 -2.51
CA ASN A 79 -11.94 2.32 -1.95
C ASN A 79 -10.77 1.97 -2.87
N ASN A 80 -10.80 0.76 -3.45
CA ASN A 80 -9.75 0.29 -4.35
C ASN A 80 -10.33 -0.60 -5.44
N LEU A 81 -9.80 -0.47 -6.64
CA LEU A 81 -10.04 -1.38 -7.75
C LEU A 81 -8.71 -1.63 -8.46
N ARG A 82 -8.24 -2.88 -8.41
CA ARG A 82 -6.94 -3.29 -8.96
C ARG A 82 -7.08 -4.34 -10.04
N LEU A 83 -6.22 -4.25 -11.04
CA LEU A 83 -5.89 -5.36 -11.92
C LEU A 83 -4.44 -5.75 -11.68
N TYR A 84 -4.21 -7.04 -11.56
CA TYR A 84 -2.89 -7.63 -11.37
C TYR A 84 -2.50 -8.41 -12.63
N MET A 85 -1.30 -8.20 -13.12
CA MET A 85 -0.70 -9.01 -14.16
C MET A 85 0.74 -9.32 -13.79
N ASN A 86 1.05 -10.60 -13.65
CA ASN A 86 2.40 -11.07 -13.43
C ASN A 86 2.79 -11.99 -14.57
N GLY A 87 4.06 -12.06 -14.91
CA GLY A 87 4.51 -12.98 -15.93
C GLY A 87 5.97 -13.36 -15.79
N GLN A 88 6.30 -14.52 -16.35
CA GLN A 88 7.66 -15.01 -16.46
C GLN A 88 8.00 -15.23 -17.93
N LEU A 89 9.10 -14.63 -18.38
CA LEU A 89 9.65 -14.79 -19.73
C LEU A 89 10.79 -15.80 -19.78
N HIS A 90 11.47 -15.96 -18.67
CA HIS A 90 12.58 -16.87 -18.46
C HIS A 90 12.65 -17.22 -16.97
N LYS A 91 13.26 -18.34 -16.61
CA LYS A 91 13.39 -18.76 -15.20
C LYS A 91 13.97 -17.69 -14.25
N TYR A 92 14.69 -16.69 -14.79
CA TYR A 92 15.30 -15.59 -14.04
C TYR A 92 14.68 -14.23 -14.36
N ILE A 93 13.78 -14.14 -15.35
CA ILE A 93 13.22 -12.87 -15.80
C ILE A 93 11.71 -12.92 -15.69
N LYS A 94 11.18 -12.07 -14.83
CA LYS A 94 9.76 -11.90 -14.59
C LYS A 94 9.35 -10.44 -14.78
N PHE A 95 8.08 -10.17 -14.81
CA PHE A 95 7.53 -8.82 -14.78
C PHE A 95 6.26 -8.78 -13.94
N THR A 96 6.00 -7.62 -13.37
CA THR A 96 4.74 -7.28 -12.71
C THR A 96 4.18 -6.00 -13.30
N PHE A 97 2.88 -5.99 -13.54
CA PHE A 97 2.13 -4.80 -13.93
C PHE A 97 0.83 -4.77 -13.14
N ASN A 98 0.65 -3.75 -12.32
CA ASN A 98 -0.55 -3.56 -11.53
C ASN A 98 -1.13 -2.17 -11.77
N THR A 99 -2.44 -2.08 -11.76
CA THR A 99 -3.14 -0.80 -11.74
C THR A 99 -3.80 -0.58 -10.39
N GLU A 100 -4.07 0.67 -10.07
CA GLU A 100 -4.89 1.06 -8.92
C GLU A 100 -5.88 2.12 -9.33
N CYS A 101 -7.08 2.01 -8.84
CA CYS A 101 -8.02 3.11 -8.83
C CYS A 101 -8.51 3.31 -7.40
N SER A 102 -8.08 4.43 -6.80
CA SER A 102 -8.56 4.88 -5.50
C SER A 102 -9.77 5.78 -5.72
N ASN A 103 -10.82 5.58 -4.93
CA ASN A 103 -12.06 6.37 -5.03
C ASN A 103 -12.64 6.46 -6.44
N CYS A 104 -12.66 5.37 -7.15
CA CYS A 104 -13.17 5.28 -8.52
C CYS A 104 -14.61 5.77 -8.67
N GLY A 105 -15.42 5.69 -7.61
CA GLY A 105 -16.80 6.17 -7.60
C GLY A 105 -16.93 7.69 -7.68
N ASP A 106 -15.91 8.42 -7.23
CA ASP A 106 -15.89 9.89 -7.08
C ASP A 106 -15.01 10.59 -8.12
N GLY A 107 -14.83 9.97 -9.28
CA GLY A 107 -14.05 10.54 -10.38
C GLY A 107 -12.55 10.24 -10.28
N GLY A 108 -12.15 9.25 -9.50
CA GLY A 108 -10.77 8.77 -9.44
C GLY A 108 -10.32 8.15 -10.77
N ASP A 109 -9.05 8.31 -11.11
CA ASP A 109 -8.43 7.77 -12.31
C ASP A 109 -7.81 6.39 -12.06
N ILE A 110 -7.81 5.55 -13.07
CA ILE A 110 -7.00 4.32 -13.07
C ILE A 110 -5.54 4.73 -13.32
N ARG A 111 -4.67 4.42 -12.37
CA ARG A 111 -3.25 4.72 -12.43
C ARG A 111 -2.42 3.44 -12.48
N ILE A 112 -1.22 3.53 -13.03
CA ILE A 112 -0.23 2.45 -12.93
C ILE A 112 0.31 2.46 -11.51
N LEU A 113 0.08 1.37 -10.78
CA LEU A 113 0.62 1.17 -9.45
C LEU A 113 2.05 0.63 -9.53
N ASP A 114 2.22 -0.50 -10.20
CA ASP A 114 3.51 -1.15 -10.37
C ASP A 114 3.77 -1.43 -11.86
N GLY A 115 5.03 -1.26 -12.27
CA GLY A 115 5.53 -1.62 -13.59
C GLY A 115 6.99 -2.07 -13.44
N ILE A 116 7.21 -3.38 -13.15
CA ILE A 116 8.48 -3.89 -12.65
C ILE A 116 9.06 -4.93 -13.60
N ALA A 117 10.30 -4.71 -14.02
CA ALA A 117 11.15 -5.75 -14.61
C ALA A 117 11.94 -6.44 -13.48
N GLN A 118 11.82 -7.75 -13.36
CA GLN A 118 12.34 -8.52 -12.23
C GLN A 118 13.41 -9.51 -12.73
N PHE A 119 14.62 -9.37 -12.19
CA PHE A 119 15.74 -10.28 -12.43
C PHE A 119 16.03 -11.06 -11.14
N GLU A 120 15.52 -12.28 -11.05
CA GLU A 120 15.61 -13.13 -9.87
C GLU A 120 16.52 -14.31 -10.13
N VAL A 121 17.77 -14.19 -9.70
CA VAL A 121 18.84 -15.14 -10.03
C VAL A 121 18.96 -16.23 -8.98
N ASN A 122 18.85 -15.84 -7.70
CA ASN A 122 19.00 -16.77 -6.57
C ASN A 122 18.38 -16.13 -5.30
N PRO A 123 18.25 -16.84 -4.18
CA PRO A 123 17.67 -16.27 -2.97
C PRO A 123 18.41 -15.06 -2.40
N TYR A 124 19.71 -14.92 -2.69
CA TYR A 124 20.56 -13.89 -2.07
C TYR A 124 20.65 -12.59 -2.88
N ALA A 125 20.40 -12.64 -4.19
CA ALA A 125 20.67 -11.49 -5.06
C ALA A 125 19.65 -11.40 -6.18
N ASN A 126 18.78 -10.42 -6.09
CA ASN A 126 17.74 -10.14 -7.05
C ASN A 126 17.70 -8.65 -7.34
N LEU A 127 17.30 -8.29 -8.54
CA LEU A 127 17.23 -6.89 -8.99
C LEU A 127 15.86 -6.64 -9.60
N TRP A 128 15.15 -5.64 -9.07
CA TRP A 128 13.89 -5.17 -9.63
C TRP A 128 14.04 -3.73 -10.09
N LEU A 129 13.58 -3.41 -11.31
CA LEU A 129 13.68 -2.08 -11.92
C LEU A 129 12.31 -1.63 -12.41
N GLY A 130 12.05 -0.35 -12.27
CA GLY A 130 10.83 0.31 -12.73
C GLY A 130 10.06 0.96 -11.60
N ARG A 131 8.76 1.18 -11.81
CA ARG A 131 7.89 1.71 -10.76
C ARG A 131 7.51 0.59 -9.80
N GLN A 132 7.86 0.76 -8.55
CA GLN A 132 7.74 -0.28 -7.53
C GLN A 132 7.65 0.31 -6.12
N LEU A 133 7.28 -0.53 -5.16
CA LEU A 133 7.19 -0.14 -3.76
C LEU A 133 8.57 0.23 -3.21
N VAL A 134 8.67 1.41 -2.63
CA VAL A 134 9.87 1.87 -1.94
C VAL A 134 10.01 1.13 -0.61
N PRO A 135 11.20 0.61 -0.27
CA PRO A 135 11.42 -0.02 1.03
C PRO A 135 11.09 0.91 2.20
N GLU A 136 10.18 0.46 3.06
CA GLU A 136 9.66 1.21 4.19
C GLU A 136 9.15 0.28 5.30
N GLY A 137 8.30 0.78 6.19
CA GLY A 137 7.63 0.05 7.24
C GLY A 137 6.67 -1.04 6.75
N ARG A 138 6.32 -1.94 7.64
CA ARG A 138 5.49 -3.10 7.33
C ARG A 138 4.14 -2.72 6.71
N ILE A 139 3.53 -1.64 7.20
CA ILE A 139 2.18 -1.25 6.81
C ILE A 139 2.14 -0.81 5.35
N GLU A 140 3.10 0.00 4.91
CA GLU A 140 3.23 0.43 3.53
C GLU A 140 3.60 -0.75 2.62
N MET A 141 4.49 -1.62 3.12
CA MET A 141 4.94 -2.81 2.39
C MET A 141 3.88 -3.91 2.24
N ASN A 142 2.81 -3.89 3.06
CA ASN A 142 1.64 -4.77 2.91
C ASN A 142 0.70 -4.30 1.81
N GLY A 143 0.58 -2.99 1.66
CA GLY A 143 -0.54 -2.40 0.94
C GLY A 143 -1.91 -2.70 1.59
N PRO A 144 -3.01 -2.22 1.02
CA PRO A 144 -4.32 -2.32 1.65
C PRO A 144 -4.92 -3.74 1.61
N PHE A 145 -4.53 -4.58 0.64
CA PHE A 145 -5.10 -5.92 0.47
C PHE A 145 -4.48 -6.98 1.39
N TYR A 146 -3.20 -6.82 1.76
CA TYR A 146 -2.50 -7.79 2.63
C TYR A 146 -2.34 -7.29 4.07
N SER A 147 -3.01 -6.20 4.41
CA SER A 147 -3.03 -5.67 5.77
C SER A 147 -3.91 -6.51 6.72
N ALA A 148 -3.56 -6.48 8.01
CA ALA A 148 -4.33 -7.13 9.07
C ALA A 148 -5.68 -6.44 9.33
N THR A 149 -5.77 -5.12 9.14
CA THR A 149 -6.97 -4.30 9.32
C THR A 149 -7.50 -3.78 7.98
N TYR A 150 -8.76 -3.33 7.96
CA TYR A 150 -9.35 -2.78 6.74
C TYR A 150 -8.72 -1.44 6.36
N GLU A 151 -8.42 -0.59 7.31
CA GLU A 151 -7.80 0.73 7.09
C GLU A 151 -6.41 0.80 7.70
N PRO A 152 -5.37 0.38 6.98
CA PRO A 152 -4.02 0.32 7.53
C PRO A 152 -3.30 1.68 7.55
N PHE A 153 -3.57 2.57 6.60
CA PHE A 153 -2.80 3.81 6.41
C PHE A 153 -3.32 4.92 7.31
N LYS A 154 -2.79 4.99 8.52
CA LYS A 154 -3.20 5.94 9.56
C LYS A 154 -2.10 6.96 9.92
N THR A 155 -0.86 6.65 9.61
CA THR A 155 0.29 7.49 9.92
C THR A 155 0.78 8.21 8.68
N PRO A 156 1.48 9.34 8.82
CA PRO A 156 2.21 9.92 7.71
C PRO A 156 3.17 8.90 7.10
N PHE A 157 3.38 8.98 5.82
CA PHE A 157 4.44 8.24 5.14
C PHE A 157 5.17 9.18 4.18
N GLU A 158 6.45 8.87 3.95
CA GLU A 158 7.23 9.68 3.03
C GLU A 158 6.76 9.51 1.62
N ALA A 159 6.86 10.61 0.98
CA ALA A 159 6.48 10.78 -0.35
C ALA A 159 7.58 10.30 -1.26
N SER A 160 7.42 9.11 -1.78
CA SER A 160 8.41 8.47 -2.63
C SER A 160 8.19 8.65 -4.12
N ASP A 161 7.27 9.48 -4.55
CA ASP A 161 7.11 9.77 -5.97
C ASP A 161 6.61 11.19 -6.24
N SER A 162 6.80 11.65 -7.48
CA SER A 162 6.42 13.00 -7.89
C SER A 162 4.91 13.28 -7.85
N THR A 163 4.08 12.28 -7.71
CA THR A 163 2.63 12.46 -7.59
C THR A 163 2.24 13.10 -6.27
N ILE A 164 3.12 13.04 -5.29
CA ILE A 164 2.97 13.68 -4.00
C ILE A 164 3.08 15.20 -4.06
N GLN A 165 3.75 15.73 -5.05
CA GLN A 165 3.81 17.18 -5.25
C GLN A 165 2.42 17.81 -5.45
N ASN A 166 1.42 17.02 -5.74
CA ASN A 166 0.04 17.46 -5.95
C ASN A 166 -0.93 16.96 -4.88
N VAL A 167 -0.43 16.39 -3.79
CA VAL A 167 -1.31 15.70 -2.86
C VAL A 167 -1.75 16.59 -1.74
N LEU A 168 -3.03 16.85 -1.76
CA LEU A 168 -3.82 17.08 -0.57
C LEU A 168 -3.81 15.80 0.28
N PRO A 169 -3.83 15.89 1.63
CA PRO A 169 -3.98 14.72 2.46
C PRO A 169 -5.22 13.94 2.00
N GLY A 170 -5.01 12.69 1.63
CA GLY A 170 -6.08 11.88 1.07
C GLY A 170 -5.58 10.51 0.58
N PRO A 171 -6.49 9.67 0.11
CA PRO A 171 -6.18 8.31 -0.34
C PRO A 171 -5.22 8.23 -1.53
N ASP A 172 -4.93 9.34 -2.15
CA ASP A 172 -3.99 9.43 -3.29
C ASP A 172 -2.55 9.75 -2.87
N ALA A 173 -2.31 9.93 -1.57
CA ALA A 173 -0.97 10.27 -1.07
C ALA A 173 0.03 9.18 -1.47
N GLY A 174 1.04 9.58 -2.22
CA GLY A 174 2.18 8.76 -2.62
C GLY A 174 1.85 7.53 -3.43
N THR A 175 0.67 7.40 -3.96
CA THR A 175 0.23 6.19 -4.63
C THR A 175 0.69 4.94 -3.86
N PHE A 176 0.51 4.97 -2.55
CA PHE A 176 0.92 3.91 -1.61
C PHE A 176 2.43 3.64 -1.60
N GLY A 177 3.26 4.67 -1.65
CA GLY A 177 4.71 4.55 -1.51
C GLY A 177 5.44 3.95 -2.72
N ARG A 178 4.94 4.14 -3.94
CA ARG A 178 5.63 3.71 -5.16
C ARG A 178 6.43 4.83 -5.78
N ASP A 179 7.58 4.44 -6.36
CA ASP A 179 8.43 5.36 -7.12
C ASP A 179 9.19 4.63 -8.23
N GLU A 180 9.71 5.37 -9.19
CA GLU A 180 10.58 4.86 -10.24
C GLU A 180 12.00 4.71 -9.70
N GLY A 181 12.54 3.49 -9.80
CA GLY A 181 13.88 3.20 -9.28
C GLY A 181 14.31 1.76 -9.45
N VAL A 182 15.26 1.39 -8.62
CA VAL A 182 15.86 0.05 -8.60
C VAL A 182 15.96 -0.45 -7.16
N ASN A 183 15.56 -1.69 -6.93
CA ASN A 183 15.77 -2.42 -5.68
C ASN A 183 16.69 -3.61 -5.89
N PHE A 184 17.73 -3.69 -5.09
CA PHE A 184 18.50 -4.92 -4.86
C PHE A 184 17.99 -5.56 -3.57
N TRP A 185 17.54 -6.83 -3.65
CA TRP A 185 17.01 -7.53 -2.49
C TRP A 185 17.43 -9.00 -2.44
N GLY A 186 17.33 -9.58 -1.27
CA GLY A 186 17.60 -10.98 -1.05
C GLY A 186 17.21 -11.46 0.33
N ALA A 187 17.39 -12.75 0.53
CA ALA A 187 17.19 -13.43 1.80
C ALA A 187 18.40 -14.34 2.08
N ALA A 188 18.91 -14.28 3.29
CA ALA A 188 20.02 -15.10 3.78
C ALA A 188 19.61 -15.88 5.03
N LEU A 189 20.48 -16.75 5.53
CA LEU A 189 20.24 -17.56 6.73
C LEU A 189 18.92 -18.35 6.60
N ASP A 190 18.78 -19.09 5.50
CA ASP A 190 17.58 -19.87 5.17
C ASP A 190 16.27 -19.05 5.17
N GLY A 191 16.37 -17.77 4.76
CA GLY A 191 15.24 -16.84 4.69
C GLY A 191 14.97 -16.04 5.97
N HIS A 192 15.72 -16.31 7.05
CA HIS A 192 15.53 -15.56 8.30
C HIS A 192 15.97 -14.10 8.19
N LEU A 193 17.01 -13.79 7.44
CA LEU A 193 17.44 -12.42 7.18
C LEU A 193 16.97 -11.99 5.79
N LYS A 194 16.02 -11.07 5.73
CA LYS A 194 15.57 -10.41 4.48
C LYS A 194 16.13 -8.98 4.43
N TYR A 195 16.59 -8.58 3.26
CA TYR A 195 17.12 -7.22 3.05
C TYR A 195 16.74 -6.69 1.68
N VAL A 196 16.58 -5.38 1.62
CA VAL A 196 16.40 -4.62 0.40
C VAL A 196 17.08 -3.27 0.52
N PHE A 197 17.75 -2.86 -0.59
CA PHE A 197 18.39 -1.57 -0.76
C PHE A 197 17.91 -0.98 -2.09
N GLY A 198 17.35 0.20 -2.04
CA GLY A 198 16.75 0.86 -3.19
C GLY A 198 17.35 2.22 -3.48
N ILE A 199 17.31 2.59 -4.76
CA ILE A 199 17.64 3.92 -5.27
C ILE A 199 16.46 4.36 -6.13
N PHE A 200 15.92 5.54 -5.86
CA PHE A 200 14.68 6.04 -6.46
C PHE A 200 14.81 7.52 -6.87
N GLU A 201 13.85 8.02 -7.62
CA GLU A 201 13.81 9.43 -7.98
C GLU A 201 13.46 10.32 -6.79
N GLY A 202 12.53 9.90 -5.91
CA GLY A 202 12.07 10.71 -4.79
C GLY A 202 11.43 12.03 -5.23
N LEU A 203 11.77 13.12 -4.57
CA LEU A 203 11.40 14.46 -5.00
C LEU A 203 12.14 14.77 -6.30
N LYS A 204 11.40 14.86 -7.41
CA LYS A 204 11.97 15.10 -8.74
C LYS A 204 12.44 16.53 -8.91
N ARG A 205 13.49 16.67 -9.70
CA ARG A 205 13.94 17.98 -10.21
C ARG A 205 12.80 18.66 -10.97
N SER A 206 12.51 19.91 -10.61
CA SER A 206 11.57 20.72 -11.38
C SER A 206 12.23 21.24 -12.68
N ASN A 207 11.58 21.03 -13.82
CA ASN A 207 11.99 21.61 -15.09
C ASN A 207 11.64 23.11 -15.23
N TYR A 208 11.01 23.70 -14.20
CA TYR A 208 10.67 25.13 -14.20
C TYR A 208 11.88 25.98 -13.80
N SER A 209 12.30 26.88 -14.70
CA SER A 209 13.30 27.90 -14.40
C SER A 209 12.59 29.14 -13.83
N GLY A 210 12.72 29.40 -12.52
CA GLY A 210 12.17 30.61 -11.91
C GLY A 210 11.83 30.43 -10.42
N PRO A 211 11.25 31.46 -9.77
CA PRO A 211 10.71 31.35 -8.42
C PRO A 211 9.65 30.23 -8.39
N GLY A 212 9.81 29.23 -7.52
CA GLY A 212 8.96 28.04 -7.47
C GLY A 212 9.65 26.76 -7.93
N LYS A 213 10.98 26.77 -8.05
CA LYS A 213 11.76 25.54 -8.22
C LYS A 213 11.62 24.65 -6.99
N THR A 214 11.61 23.33 -7.22
CA THR A 214 11.71 22.37 -6.12
C THR A 214 13.07 22.49 -5.42
N ALA A 215 13.12 22.05 -4.16
CA ALA A 215 14.35 21.97 -3.41
C ALA A 215 15.43 21.18 -4.16
N ASN A 216 15.05 20.02 -4.71
CA ASN A 216 15.94 19.15 -5.47
C ASN A 216 16.28 19.74 -6.86
N ALA A 217 17.12 20.77 -6.89
CA ALA A 217 17.55 21.41 -8.12
C ALA A 217 18.62 20.59 -8.86
N ASP A 218 19.42 19.84 -8.14
CA ASP A 218 20.57 19.09 -8.67
C ASP A 218 20.17 17.69 -9.14
N GLY A 219 18.96 17.22 -8.80
CA GLY A 219 18.46 15.90 -9.18
C GLY A 219 19.04 14.79 -8.31
N ASN A 220 19.19 15.06 -7.01
CA ASN A 220 19.63 14.08 -6.03
C ASN A 220 18.62 12.92 -5.94
N LEU A 221 19.12 11.70 -5.87
CA LEU A 221 18.32 10.50 -5.77
C LEU A 221 17.98 10.18 -4.31
N MET A 222 16.85 9.53 -4.12
CA MET A 222 16.43 8.99 -2.83
C MET A 222 17.00 7.59 -2.62
N TYR A 223 17.50 7.33 -1.43
CA TYR A 223 17.99 6.01 -1.00
C TYR A 223 17.03 5.43 0.03
N ALA A 224 16.67 4.17 -0.13
CA ALA A 224 15.77 3.48 0.77
C ALA A 224 16.31 2.09 1.15
N THR A 225 16.04 1.66 2.37
CA THR A 225 16.47 0.35 2.86
C THR A 225 15.50 -0.23 3.86
N ARG A 226 15.40 -1.56 3.86
CA ARG A 226 14.74 -2.33 4.93
C ARG A 226 15.53 -3.59 5.19
N ILE A 227 15.78 -3.88 6.46
CA ILE A 227 16.41 -5.12 6.93
C ILE A 227 15.48 -5.73 7.97
N ALA A 228 15.08 -6.98 7.76
CA ALA A 228 14.18 -7.71 8.63
C ALA A 228 14.80 -9.05 9.06
N TYR A 229 14.62 -9.40 10.32
CA TYR A 229 15.08 -10.68 10.86
C TYR A 229 13.90 -11.46 11.47
N ASN A 230 13.65 -12.63 10.91
CA ASN A 230 12.67 -13.59 11.39
C ASN A 230 13.32 -14.45 12.50
N ILE A 231 12.92 -14.21 13.74
CA ILE A 231 13.48 -14.91 14.92
C ILE A 231 12.92 -16.34 15.02
N LEU A 232 11.63 -16.50 14.68
CA LEU A 232 10.94 -17.79 14.63
C LEU A 232 10.82 -18.26 13.16
N ASN A 233 9.65 -18.70 12.70
CA ASN A 233 9.49 -19.06 11.31
C ASN A 233 9.59 -17.84 10.38
N THR A 234 9.97 -18.10 9.13
CA THR A 234 10.07 -17.08 8.09
C THR A 234 8.69 -16.68 7.56
N GLU A 235 8.53 -15.43 7.20
CA GLU A 235 7.31 -14.94 6.54
C GLU A 235 7.32 -15.32 5.05
N SER A 236 6.18 -15.81 4.55
CA SER A 236 6.01 -16.28 3.16
C SER A 236 5.75 -15.17 2.13
N ALA A 237 5.74 -13.89 2.54
CA ALA A 237 5.54 -12.78 1.62
C ALA A 237 6.56 -12.77 0.48
N PRO A 238 6.12 -12.52 -0.79
CA PRO A 238 6.99 -12.61 -1.96
C PRO A 238 8.00 -11.45 -2.01
N GLY A 239 9.17 -11.72 -2.53
CA GLY A 239 10.21 -10.73 -2.70
C GLY A 239 10.61 -10.08 -1.37
N TYR A 240 10.66 -8.76 -1.37
CA TYR A 240 10.91 -7.95 -0.16
C TYR A 240 9.62 -7.42 0.49
N TYR A 241 8.44 -7.80 -0.02
CA TYR A 241 7.15 -7.40 0.54
C TYR A 241 6.88 -8.04 1.92
N THR A 242 5.87 -7.51 2.60
CA THR A 242 5.44 -7.99 3.92
C THR A 242 3.95 -8.35 3.93
N GLY A 243 3.47 -8.91 5.03
CA GLY A 243 2.06 -9.18 5.28
C GLY A 243 1.68 -8.82 6.71
N GLY A 244 0.47 -8.30 6.90
CA GLY A 244 -0.05 -7.94 8.23
C GLY A 244 -0.38 -9.17 9.07
N THR A 245 -0.80 -10.26 8.43
CA THR A 245 -1.06 -11.58 9.05
C THR A 245 -0.95 -12.66 7.99
N ALA A 246 -0.56 -13.84 8.39
CA ALA A 246 -0.62 -15.05 7.56
C ALA A 246 -1.76 -16.00 8.01
N TYR A 247 -2.58 -15.55 8.97
CA TYR A 247 -3.66 -16.37 9.57
C TYR A 247 -3.17 -17.71 10.09
N GLY A 248 -1.90 -17.76 10.55
CA GLY A 248 -1.25 -18.98 11.05
C GLY A 248 -0.65 -19.89 9.99
N ALA A 249 -0.72 -19.53 8.71
CA ALA A 249 -0.15 -20.36 7.63
C ALA A 249 1.38 -20.50 7.73
N ASP A 250 2.07 -19.45 8.21
CA ASP A 250 3.52 -19.46 8.44
C ASP A 250 3.90 -20.08 9.81
N GLY A 251 2.92 -20.55 10.60
CA GLY A 251 3.14 -21.01 11.96
C GLY A 251 3.42 -19.86 12.94
N ASP A 252 4.30 -20.11 13.91
CA ASP A 252 4.72 -19.08 14.88
C ASP A 252 5.77 -18.15 14.26
N VAL A 253 5.44 -16.88 14.13
CA VAL A 253 6.31 -15.85 13.53
C VAL A 253 6.69 -14.81 14.58
N LEU A 254 7.95 -14.40 14.59
CA LEU A 254 8.42 -13.20 15.28
C LEU A 254 9.43 -12.53 14.36
N THR A 255 9.06 -11.40 13.78
CA THR A 255 9.93 -10.60 12.90
C THR A 255 10.16 -9.24 13.53
N ILE A 256 11.41 -8.79 13.50
CA ILE A 256 11.80 -7.41 13.78
C ILE A 256 12.45 -6.83 12.53
N ALA A 257 12.20 -5.55 12.27
CA ALA A 257 12.79 -4.86 11.14
C ALA A 257 13.15 -3.43 11.45
N GLY A 258 14.18 -2.92 10.76
CA GLY A 258 14.52 -1.52 10.67
C GLY A 258 14.49 -1.07 9.21
N PHE A 259 14.12 0.20 8.99
CA PHE A 259 14.03 0.79 7.67
C PHE A 259 14.41 2.27 7.70
N ALA A 260 14.83 2.79 6.56
CA ALA A 260 15.14 4.22 6.41
C ALA A 260 15.00 4.65 4.94
N GLN A 261 14.64 5.92 4.75
CA GLN A 261 14.67 6.63 3.48
C GLN A 261 15.42 7.95 3.67
N TYR A 262 16.28 8.31 2.72
CA TYR A 262 17.05 9.55 2.75
C TYR A 262 17.12 10.18 1.36
N GLN A 263 16.93 11.49 1.31
CA GLN A 263 17.17 12.27 0.10
C GLN A 263 17.75 13.62 0.47
N GLU A 264 18.91 13.95 -0.12
CA GLU A 264 19.47 15.29 -0.10
C GLU A 264 18.57 16.24 -0.88
N ASP A 265 18.30 17.43 -0.33
CA ASP A 265 17.34 18.40 -0.90
C ASP A 265 15.93 17.83 -1.16
N GLY A 266 15.51 16.83 -0.41
CA GLY A 266 14.23 16.16 -0.56
C GLY A 266 13.01 16.96 -0.10
N ALA A 267 13.22 18.13 0.50
CA ALA A 267 12.14 18.97 1.03
C ALA A 267 12.45 20.47 0.91
N GLY A 268 11.40 21.29 1.01
CA GLY A 268 11.52 22.74 1.03
C GLY A 268 11.39 23.40 -0.33
N SER A 269 12.06 24.54 -0.49
CA SER A 269 12.11 25.32 -1.72
C SER A 269 13.54 25.40 -2.24
N TYR A 270 13.70 25.93 -3.45
CA TYR A 270 15.02 26.15 -4.04
C TYR A 270 15.98 26.98 -3.16
N GLU A 271 15.45 28.01 -2.46
CA GLU A 271 16.27 28.86 -1.58
C GLU A 271 16.43 28.27 -0.17
N LYS A 272 15.56 27.35 0.21
CA LYS A 272 15.48 26.74 1.54
C LYS A 272 15.28 25.24 1.40
N ALA A 273 16.23 24.61 0.75
CA ALA A 273 16.26 23.17 0.62
C ALA A 273 16.62 22.50 1.95
N GLY A 274 16.19 21.27 2.12
CA GLY A 274 16.48 20.45 3.28
C GLY A 274 16.54 18.97 2.96
N ASP A 275 17.43 18.29 3.67
CA ASP A 275 17.61 16.86 3.58
C ASP A 275 16.51 16.15 4.35
N VAL A 276 15.88 15.18 3.72
CA VAL A 276 14.84 14.35 4.35
C VAL A 276 15.46 13.06 4.84
N LEU A 277 15.19 12.74 6.10
CA LEU A 277 15.46 11.42 6.68
C LEU A 277 14.19 10.91 7.36
N MET A 278 13.63 9.82 6.85
CA MET A 278 12.68 9.00 7.55
C MET A 278 13.38 7.72 8.01
N ALA A 279 13.18 7.32 9.27
CA ALA A 279 13.70 6.06 9.78
C ALA A 279 12.72 5.46 10.79
N GLY A 280 12.70 4.16 10.89
CA GLY A 280 11.79 3.48 11.80
C GLY A 280 12.10 2.02 12.00
N GLY A 281 11.20 1.38 12.69
CA GLY A 281 11.26 -0.05 12.93
C GLY A 281 9.87 -0.65 13.12
N ASP A 282 9.74 -1.92 12.82
CA ASP A 282 8.51 -2.66 13.02
C ASP A 282 8.74 -4.03 13.64
N LEU A 283 7.67 -4.53 14.24
CA LEU A 283 7.58 -5.87 14.80
C LEU A 283 6.30 -6.53 14.33
N LYS A 284 6.39 -7.80 13.93
CA LYS A 284 5.25 -8.71 13.79
C LYS A 284 5.45 -9.91 14.70
N PHE A 285 4.43 -10.21 15.49
CA PHE A 285 4.32 -11.43 16.23
C PHE A 285 3.04 -12.15 15.82
N GLU A 286 3.14 -13.40 15.38
CA GLU A 286 1.99 -14.26 15.10
C GLU A 286 2.20 -15.61 15.80
N LYS A 287 1.20 -16.04 16.56
CA LYS A 287 1.24 -17.27 17.37
C LYS A 287 0.04 -18.14 17.08
N VAL A 288 0.28 -19.36 16.64
CA VAL A 288 -0.75 -20.39 16.52
C VAL A 288 -0.99 -21.02 17.90
N MET A 289 -2.19 -20.84 18.41
CA MET A 289 -2.57 -21.35 19.73
C MET A 289 -2.90 -22.86 19.68
N PRO A 290 -2.88 -23.58 20.81
CA PRO A 290 -3.19 -25.01 20.84
C PRO A 290 -4.57 -25.37 20.30
N ASP A 291 -5.54 -24.48 20.45
CA ASP A 291 -6.92 -24.62 19.92
C ASP A 291 -7.05 -24.23 18.44
N LYS A 292 -5.93 -23.95 17.76
CA LYS A 292 -5.87 -23.46 16.36
C LYS A 292 -6.33 -22.01 16.15
N GLY A 293 -6.58 -21.25 17.22
CA GLY A 293 -6.71 -19.80 17.12
C GLY A 293 -5.36 -19.16 16.79
N VAL A 294 -5.39 -17.93 16.23
CA VAL A 294 -4.15 -17.23 15.86
C VAL A 294 -4.14 -15.85 16.49
N LEU A 295 -3.15 -15.61 17.32
CA LEU A 295 -2.88 -14.30 17.89
C LEU A 295 -1.90 -13.55 16.98
N THR A 296 -2.23 -12.35 16.54
CA THR A 296 -1.37 -11.50 15.71
C THR A 296 -1.19 -10.14 16.39
N VAL A 297 0.04 -9.69 16.46
CA VAL A 297 0.43 -8.33 16.92
C VAL A 297 1.32 -7.72 15.86
N ASN A 298 1.01 -6.50 15.41
CA ASN A 298 1.93 -5.67 14.64
C ASN A 298 2.13 -4.35 15.34
N THR A 299 3.35 -3.86 15.34
CA THR A 299 3.71 -2.52 15.84
C THR A 299 4.71 -1.91 14.88
N GLU A 300 4.52 -0.64 14.55
CA GLU A 300 5.43 0.12 13.69
C GLU A 300 5.62 1.51 14.28
N TYR A 301 6.86 1.97 14.29
CA TYR A 301 7.27 3.30 14.68
C TYR A 301 8.07 3.96 13.59
N LYS A 302 7.79 5.24 13.30
CA LYS A 302 8.52 6.06 12.35
C LYS A 302 8.90 7.39 12.98
N ASN A 303 10.09 7.86 12.61
CA ASN A 303 10.55 9.23 12.84
C ASN A 303 10.79 9.90 11.50
N PHE A 304 10.31 11.14 11.36
CA PHE A 304 10.45 11.96 10.18
C PHE A 304 11.22 13.22 10.54
N GLY A 305 12.31 13.47 9.86
CA GLY A 305 13.17 14.62 10.07
C GLY A 305 13.54 15.33 8.78
N ILE A 306 13.66 16.65 8.86
CA ILE A 306 14.19 17.47 7.78
C ILE A 306 15.26 18.37 8.35
N ASP A 307 16.44 18.39 7.72
CA ASP A 307 17.53 19.31 8.05
C ASP A 307 17.59 20.40 6.95
N TYR A 308 17.08 21.59 7.28
CA TYR A 308 17.04 22.70 6.34
C TYR A 308 18.38 23.48 6.36
N HIS A 309 19.04 23.60 5.22
CA HIS A 309 20.36 24.21 5.08
C HIS A 309 20.38 25.71 5.39
N ASN A 310 19.30 26.43 5.03
CA ASN A 310 19.20 27.88 5.19
C ASN A 310 18.03 28.31 6.11
N GLY A 311 17.75 27.48 7.11
CA GLY A 311 16.61 27.63 8.01
C GLY A 311 15.28 27.18 7.36
N ALA A 312 14.37 26.74 8.18
CA ALA A 312 13.07 26.26 7.71
C ALA A 312 12.35 27.32 6.87
N PRO A 313 11.64 26.93 5.80
CA PRO A 313 10.72 27.84 5.13
C PRO A 313 9.76 28.39 6.18
N GLY A 314 9.54 29.71 6.16
CA GLY A 314 8.63 30.33 7.13
C GLY A 314 7.26 29.64 7.04
N LEU A 315 6.70 29.32 8.19
CA LEU A 315 5.35 28.81 8.29
C LEU A 315 4.43 29.89 7.67
N GLY A 316 3.91 29.62 6.48
CA GLY A 316 2.87 30.45 5.90
C GLY A 316 1.68 30.47 6.88
N SER A 317 0.91 31.53 6.88
CA SER A 317 -0.24 31.73 7.78
C SER A 317 -1.40 30.74 7.58
N SER A 318 -1.24 29.72 6.73
CA SER A 318 -2.23 28.67 6.54
C SER A 318 -1.89 27.49 7.45
N THR A 319 -2.86 27.06 8.19
CA THR A 319 -2.83 25.93 9.13
C THR A 319 -2.54 24.57 8.48
N ASN A 320 -2.33 24.52 7.17
CA ASN A 320 -2.17 23.32 6.38
C ASN A 320 -0.73 23.10 5.90
N ASN A 321 0.26 23.40 6.74
CA ASN A 321 1.68 23.33 6.36
C ASN A 321 2.28 21.93 6.33
N PHE A 322 1.45 20.93 6.13
CA PHE A 322 1.90 19.57 6.32
C PHE A 322 2.35 18.89 5.08
N LEU A 323 1.69 19.08 4.06
CA LEU A 323 2.01 18.48 2.80
C LEU A 323 1.72 19.55 1.79
N VAL A 324 2.69 19.85 1.01
CA VAL A 324 2.43 20.40 -0.27
C VAL A 324 2.20 21.86 -0.37
N GLY A 325 2.91 22.37 -1.25
CA GLY A 325 2.72 23.64 -1.86
C GLY A 325 1.28 24.09 -1.96
N GLY A 326 0.84 24.75 -0.93
CA GLY A 326 -0.25 25.68 -1.06
C GLY A 326 0.14 26.65 -2.16
N GLY A 327 -0.67 26.74 -3.18
CA GLY A 327 -0.67 27.65 -4.28
C GLY A 327 0.56 28.51 -4.52
N GLY A 328 1.32 28.21 -5.51
CA GLY A 328 2.15 29.19 -6.21
C GLY A 328 3.58 29.34 -5.75
N GLY A 329 4.19 28.39 -5.07
CA GLY A 329 5.56 28.62 -4.62
C GLY A 329 6.46 27.43 -4.42
N GLY A 330 6.15 26.24 -4.89
CA GLY A 330 7.14 25.12 -4.91
C GLY A 330 7.70 24.68 -3.55
N LEU A 331 7.01 24.97 -2.46
CA LEU A 331 7.41 24.56 -1.12
C LEU A 331 6.86 23.15 -0.84
N MET A 332 7.76 22.21 -0.68
CA MET A 332 7.44 20.86 -0.20
C MET A 332 7.92 20.76 1.26
N ASN A 333 6.97 20.67 2.17
CA ASN A 333 7.26 20.45 3.59
C ASN A 333 6.60 19.14 4.01
N PRO A 334 7.29 18.01 3.91
CA PRO A 334 6.80 16.76 4.42
C PRO A 334 6.65 16.82 5.95
N PHE A 335 5.95 15.84 6.49
CA PHE A 335 5.74 15.72 7.93
C PHE A 335 7.06 15.67 8.69
N GLN A 336 7.11 16.33 9.84
CA GLN A 336 8.18 16.19 10.81
C GLN A 336 7.60 15.80 12.16
N GLY A 337 8.16 14.77 12.75
CA GLY A 337 7.70 14.23 14.03
C GLY A 337 7.84 12.72 14.07
N ASP A 338 6.99 12.14 14.87
CA ASP A 338 7.00 10.70 15.13
C ASP A 338 5.61 10.12 14.89
N SER A 339 5.53 8.85 14.55
CA SER A 339 4.27 8.12 14.53
C SER A 339 4.44 6.72 15.06
N ILE A 340 3.40 6.21 15.71
CA ILE A 340 3.31 4.83 16.16
C ILE A 340 1.95 4.28 15.79
N ILE A 341 1.92 3.04 15.31
CA ILE A 341 0.71 2.27 15.07
C ILE A 341 0.90 0.87 15.64
N SER A 342 -0.11 0.37 16.34
CA SER A 342 -0.06 -0.98 16.91
C SER A 342 -1.44 -1.62 16.82
N ASN A 343 -1.49 -2.90 16.41
CA ASN A 343 -2.71 -3.67 16.39
C ASN A 343 -2.53 -5.03 17.04
N LEU A 344 -3.63 -5.53 17.60
CA LEU A 344 -3.75 -6.85 18.22
C LEU A 344 -4.99 -7.52 17.67
N LEU A 345 -4.84 -8.70 17.08
CA LEU A 345 -5.92 -9.48 16.48
C LEU A 345 -5.93 -10.91 17.01
N TYR A 346 -7.10 -11.51 17.09
CA TYR A 346 -7.23 -12.93 17.42
C TYR A 346 -8.20 -13.63 16.46
N LEU A 347 -7.67 -14.51 15.60
CA LEU A 347 -8.49 -15.34 14.72
C LEU A 347 -9.08 -16.50 15.54
N ILE A 348 -10.39 -16.50 15.68
CA ILE A 348 -11.14 -17.55 16.40
C ILE A 348 -11.14 -18.82 15.54
N PRO A 349 -10.74 -19.99 16.10
CA PRO A 349 -10.56 -21.20 15.31
C PRO A 349 -11.85 -21.80 14.76
N GLN A 350 -12.99 -21.51 15.40
CA GLN A 350 -14.29 -22.05 14.99
C GLN A 350 -14.79 -21.35 13.73
N LYS A 351 -15.08 -22.14 12.69
CA LYS A 351 -15.81 -21.65 11.53
C LYS A 351 -17.27 -21.41 11.88
N VAL A 352 -17.77 -20.24 11.49
CA VAL A 352 -19.18 -19.90 11.52
C VAL A 352 -19.61 -19.70 10.07
N TRP A 353 -20.47 -20.59 9.57
CA TRP A 353 -20.85 -20.65 8.16
C TRP A 353 -19.63 -20.86 7.25
N ILE A 354 -19.25 -19.87 6.42
CA ILE A 354 -18.16 -20.00 5.43
C ILE A 354 -16.82 -19.39 5.90
N GLY A 355 -16.78 -18.75 7.07
CA GLY A 355 -15.60 -18.01 7.52
C GLY A 355 -15.35 -18.12 9.03
N GLN A 356 -14.38 -17.36 9.50
CA GLN A 356 -13.94 -17.26 10.89
C GLN A 356 -13.96 -15.81 11.34
N PHE A 357 -14.32 -15.55 12.60
CA PHE A 357 -14.26 -14.22 13.19
C PHE A 357 -12.85 -13.91 13.71
N GLN A 358 -12.42 -12.68 13.50
CA GLN A 358 -11.16 -12.14 14.00
C GLN A 358 -11.40 -10.77 14.63
N PRO A 359 -11.80 -10.70 15.93
CA PRO A 359 -11.83 -9.43 16.64
C PRO A 359 -10.42 -8.82 16.74
N TYR A 360 -10.38 -7.48 16.75
CA TYR A 360 -9.13 -6.74 16.88
C TYR A 360 -9.32 -5.38 17.54
N VAL A 361 -8.20 -4.85 18.03
CA VAL A 361 -8.05 -3.47 18.45
C VAL A 361 -6.80 -2.87 17.81
N MET A 362 -6.83 -1.57 17.54
CA MET A 362 -5.69 -0.83 17.02
C MET A 362 -5.61 0.54 17.68
N TYR A 363 -4.39 0.99 17.89
CA TYR A 363 -4.06 2.33 18.36
C TYR A 363 -3.06 2.96 17.42
N THR A 364 -3.30 4.23 17.10
CA THR A 364 -2.41 5.05 16.28
C THR A 364 -2.18 6.38 16.97
N GLN A 365 -0.93 6.87 16.96
CA GLN A 365 -0.59 8.20 17.39
C GLN A 365 0.40 8.83 16.41
N VAL A 366 0.16 10.11 16.11
CA VAL A 366 1.05 10.97 15.34
C VAL A 366 1.43 12.13 16.20
N MET A 367 2.71 12.29 16.46
CA MET A 367 3.30 13.33 17.32
C MET A 367 4.05 14.31 16.44
N THR A 368 3.58 15.55 16.40
CA THR A 368 4.14 16.59 15.54
C THR A 368 5.35 17.25 16.19
N ARG A 369 6.37 17.60 15.40
CA ARG A 369 7.52 18.34 15.92
C ARG A 369 7.12 19.79 16.16
N GLN A 370 7.14 20.20 17.42
CA GLN A 370 6.85 21.57 17.85
C GLN A 370 7.74 22.60 17.14
N GLY A 371 7.14 23.70 16.69
CA GLY A 371 7.84 24.79 16.00
C GLY A 371 7.96 24.64 14.48
N PHE A 372 7.61 23.50 13.91
CA PHE A 372 7.60 23.25 12.46
C PHE A 372 6.20 23.21 11.86
N THR A 373 5.19 23.09 12.69
CA THR A 373 3.80 23.01 12.27
C THR A 373 2.88 23.59 13.32
N SER A 374 1.70 24.06 12.89
CA SER A 374 0.58 24.38 13.76
C SER A 374 -0.32 23.17 14.03
N ALA A 375 -0.08 22.04 13.38
CA ALA A 375 -0.82 20.82 13.65
C ALA A 375 -0.54 20.29 15.05
N GLN A 376 -1.56 19.74 15.67
CA GLN A 376 -1.48 19.14 16.99
C GLN A 376 -1.14 17.65 16.88
N ASP A 377 -0.70 17.07 17.97
CA ASP A 377 -0.61 15.62 18.09
C ASP A 377 -1.98 15.02 17.92
N GLN A 378 -2.06 13.90 17.19
CA GLN A 378 -3.31 13.22 16.85
C GLN A 378 -3.26 11.77 17.25
N SER A 379 -4.40 11.24 17.67
CA SER A 379 -4.54 9.84 18.04
C SER A 379 -5.84 9.24 17.55
N GLU A 380 -5.85 7.93 17.35
CA GLU A 380 -7.03 7.17 16.99
C GLU A 380 -7.03 5.81 17.67
N TYR A 381 -8.18 5.44 18.18
CA TYR A 381 -8.51 4.11 18.66
C TYR A 381 -9.43 3.43 17.64
N GLU A 382 -9.14 2.18 17.32
CA GLU A 382 -10.00 1.38 16.48
C GLU A 382 -10.31 0.05 17.17
N ALA A 383 -11.56 -0.38 17.09
CA ALA A 383 -11.98 -1.70 17.49
C ALA A 383 -12.88 -2.29 16.41
N GLY A 384 -12.62 -3.53 16.03
CA GLY A 384 -13.35 -4.14 14.93
C GLY A 384 -13.39 -5.66 14.98
N VAL A 385 -14.11 -6.20 14.03
CA VAL A 385 -14.19 -7.63 13.77
C VAL A 385 -14.07 -7.88 12.27
N ASN A 386 -13.06 -8.64 11.88
CA ASN A 386 -12.98 -9.21 10.55
C ASN A 386 -13.73 -10.54 10.51
N TYR A 387 -14.47 -10.78 9.45
CA TYR A 387 -15.01 -12.08 9.09
C TYR A 387 -14.20 -12.60 7.91
N ILE A 388 -13.29 -13.52 8.19
CA ILE A 388 -12.31 -14.06 7.24
C ILE A 388 -12.92 -15.27 6.55
N ILE A 389 -13.18 -15.15 5.25
CA ILE A 389 -13.78 -16.19 4.41
C ILE A 389 -12.68 -16.98 3.71
N ASP A 390 -11.73 -16.28 3.08
CA ASP A 390 -10.57 -16.85 2.38
C ASP A 390 -9.33 -15.95 2.54
N GLY A 391 -8.75 -15.96 3.74
CA GLY A 391 -7.57 -15.17 4.07
C GLY A 391 -7.70 -13.71 3.62
N HIS A 392 -6.73 -13.25 2.84
CA HIS A 392 -6.75 -11.92 2.23
C HIS A 392 -7.63 -11.81 0.97
N ASN A 393 -8.08 -12.94 0.42
CA ASN A 393 -8.85 -12.96 -0.83
C ASN A 393 -10.31 -12.55 -0.62
N ALA A 394 -10.90 -12.92 0.54
CA ALA A 394 -12.27 -12.58 0.83
C ALA A 394 -12.46 -12.30 2.32
N ARG A 395 -12.77 -11.06 2.68
CA ARG A 395 -13.12 -10.69 4.06
C ARG A 395 -14.17 -9.59 4.10
N VAL A 396 -14.92 -9.58 5.19
CA VAL A 396 -15.82 -8.49 5.58
C VAL A 396 -15.34 -7.96 6.93
N SER A 397 -15.25 -6.65 7.07
CA SER A 397 -14.76 -5.98 8.28
C SER A 397 -15.80 -5.00 8.79
N LEU A 398 -16.17 -5.11 10.05
CA LEU A 398 -16.96 -4.09 10.76
C LEU A 398 -16.07 -3.46 11.81
N LEU A 399 -15.97 -2.14 11.82
CA LEU A 399 -15.08 -1.43 12.71
C LEU A 399 -15.69 -0.12 13.21
N TRP A 400 -15.28 0.26 14.41
CA TRP A 400 -15.45 1.57 15.00
C TRP A 400 -14.09 2.23 15.10
N GLN A 401 -14.06 3.51 14.79
CA GLN A 401 -12.90 4.40 14.94
C GLN A 401 -13.30 5.56 15.83
N GLY A 402 -12.41 5.99 16.71
CA GLY A 402 -12.63 7.14 17.56
C GLY A 402 -11.34 7.87 17.81
N GLY A 403 -11.30 9.16 17.53
CA GLY A 403 -10.11 9.99 17.68
C GLY A 403 -10.18 11.26 16.87
N ASP A 404 -9.07 11.95 16.83
CA ASP A 404 -8.89 13.19 16.08
C ASP A 404 -7.95 13.04 14.86
N LEU A 405 -7.47 11.82 14.62
CA LEU A 405 -6.47 11.58 13.59
C LEU A 405 -6.99 11.85 12.18
N SER A 406 -8.12 11.26 11.84
CA SER A 406 -8.58 11.27 10.45
C SER A 406 -10.01 11.76 10.27
N GLY A 407 -10.67 12.17 11.34
CA GLY A 407 -12.10 12.43 11.28
C GLY A 407 -12.88 11.19 10.79
N GLY A 408 -12.41 9.98 11.09
CA GLY A 408 -12.99 8.72 10.64
C GLY A 408 -12.68 8.35 9.17
N GLY A 409 -11.77 9.05 8.52
CA GLY A 409 -11.44 8.87 7.10
C GLY A 409 -10.28 7.94 6.79
N GLY A 410 -9.62 7.39 7.81
CA GLY A 410 -8.57 6.37 7.63
C GLY A 410 -7.18 6.88 7.33
N ILE A 411 -6.97 8.17 7.12
CA ILE A 411 -5.65 8.76 6.84
C ILE A 411 -5.42 9.95 7.76
N TRP A 412 -4.18 10.08 8.23
CA TRP A 412 -3.78 11.22 9.02
C TRP A 412 -4.16 12.56 8.35
N ASN A 413 -4.88 13.39 9.07
CA ASN A 413 -5.38 14.66 8.58
C ASN A 413 -4.80 15.82 9.38
N PRO A 414 -3.83 16.59 8.82
CA PRO A 414 -3.22 17.71 9.52
C PRO A 414 -4.20 18.86 9.78
N ALA A 415 -5.31 18.90 9.07
CA ALA A 415 -6.36 19.92 9.27
C ALA A 415 -7.35 19.54 10.37
N ALA A 416 -7.22 18.37 11.00
CA ALA A 416 -8.04 18.03 12.15
C ALA A 416 -7.81 19.05 13.27
N ASN A 417 -8.90 19.46 13.89
CA ASN A 417 -8.91 20.53 14.90
C ASN A 417 -8.76 20.02 16.34
N GLY A 418 -8.43 18.73 16.52
CA GLY A 418 -8.31 18.07 17.82
C GLY A 418 -9.64 17.61 18.41
N ASP A 419 -10.75 17.72 17.66
CA ASP A 419 -12.05 17.22 18.11
C ASP A 419 -12.09 15.69 17.95
N PHE A 420 -12.55 15.00 19.01
CA PHE A 420 -12.74 13.58 18.98
C PHE A 420 -13.94 13.21 18.08
N VAL A 421 -13.70 12.47 17.02
CA VAL A 421 -14.71 12.07 16.04
C VAL A 421 -14.90 10.56 16.06
N ASN A 422 -16.16 10.13 16.02
CA ASN A 422 -16.52 8.73 15.91
C ASN A 422 -16.87 8.35 14.47
N ALA A 423 -16.49 7.16 14.06
CA ALA A 423 -16.91 6.58 12.78
C ALA A 423 -17.22 5.09 12.94
N ILE A 424 -18.17 4.61 12.16
CA ILE A 424 -18.46 3.19 12.00
C ILE A 424 -18.30 2.87 10.50
N LYS A 425 -17.60 1.79 10.20
CA LYS A 425 -17.39 1.37 8.83
C LYS A 425 -17.66 -0.12 8.65
N LEU A 426 -18.33 -0.45 7.57
CA LEU A 426 -18.46 -1.83 7.05
C LEU A 426 -17.69 -1.92 5.75
N GLY A 427 -16.61 -2.68 5.73
CA GLY A 427 -15.76 -2.86 4.56
C GLY A 427 -15.85 -4.27 4.00
N VAL A 428 -15.78 -4.39 2.68
CA VAL A 428 -15.71 -5.66 1.96
C VAL A 428 -14.47 -5.66 1.08
N GLN A 429 -13.71 -6.74 1.16
CA GLN A 429 -12.53 -6.96 0.32
C GLN A 429 -12.68 -8.29 -0.41
N LEU A 430 -12.46 -8.25 -1.72
CA LEU A 430 -12.41 -9.42 -2.59
C LEU A 430 -11.20 -9.30 -3.52
N GLN A 431 -10.47 -10.39 -3.71
CA GLN A 431 -9.42 -10.47 -4.74
C GLN A 431 -9.24 -11.90 -5.24
N ILE A 432 -8.76 -12.02 -6.43
CA ILE A 432 -8.49 -13.29 -7.11
C ILE A 432 -7.23 -13.18 -7.96
#